data_7bdd3d1d93fc28c000e7e25f1adc9bc4
#
_entry.id   7bdd3d1d93fc28c000e7e25f1adc9bc4
#
_cell.length_a   1.000
_cell.length_b   1.000
_cell.length_c   1.000
_cell.angle_alpha   90.00
_cell.angle_beta   90.00
_cell.angle_gamma   90.00
#
_symmetry.space_group_name_H-M   'P 1'
#
loop_
_entity.id
_entity.type
_entity.pdbx_description
1 polymer ?
#
loop_
_entity_poly.entity_id
_entity_poly.type
_entity_poly.pdbx_seq_one_letter_code
_entity_poly.pdbx_strand_id
1 'polypeptide(L)'
;MRPFQVNIIDGIKNFFLQKNALSRLMLINIIIWVICLFISVFTWLFNISDISFVTKLFAVPANLSVLADKPWSLFTYMFLQEEFLHLFFNMLMLYYGGNIFLHYFSQKQLVLTYIFGGIFGALFFILAFNAFPVFEDMKSSAIALGSSASVLSILIAAATYQPEYRLNFFLLGQVKMKWVAIAFVIIDFLSI
;
A
#
# COMPACT_ATOMS: atom_id res chain seq x y z
N MET A 1 6.92 -3.22 -42.96
CA MET A 1 6.82 -2.63 -41.61
C MET A 1 6.62 -3.76 -40.61
N ARG A 2 7.57 -4.02 -39.73
CA ARG A 2 7.38 -5.03 -38.65
C ARG A 2 6.46 -4.42 -37.60
N PRO A 3 5.42 -5.12 -37.09
CA PRO A 3 4.59 -4.61 -36.03
C PRO A 3 5.46 -4.41 -34.79
N PHE A 4 5.33 -3.25 -34.18
CA PHE A 4 6.01 -2.88 -32.92
C PHE A 4 5.40 -3.76 -31.82
N GLN A 5 5.91 -4.97 -31.63
CA GLN A 5 5.57 -5.80 -30.48
C GLN A 5 6.25 -5.16 -29.26
N VAL A 6 5.50 -4.34 -28.53
CA VAL A 6 5.93 -3.92 -27.19
C VAL A 6 5.97 -5.19 -26.36
N ASN A 7 7.16 -5.72 -26.13
CA ASN A 7 7.35 -6.84 -25.24
C ASN A 7 7.02 -6.35 -23.82
N ILE A 8 5.92 -6.83 -23.24
CA ILE A 8 5.45 -6.43 -21.89
C ILE A 8 6.58 -6.61 -20.87
N ILE A 9 7.39 -7.66 -21.02
CA ILE A 9 8.54 -7.96 -20.14
C ILE A 9 9.58 -6.83 -20.22
N ASP A 10 9.89 -6.35 -21.44
CA ASP A 10 10.83 -5.24 -21.62
C ASP A 10 10.25 -3.94 -21.05
N GLY A 11 8.95 -3.72 -21.14
CA GLY A 11 8.25 -2.59 -20.53
C GLY A 11 8.40 -2.59 -19.00
N ILE A 12 8.13 -3.72 -18.36
CA ILE A 12 8.28 -3.90 -16.90
C ILE A 12 9.74 -3.72 -16.49
N LYS A 13 10.67 -4.39 -17.17
CA LYS A 13 12.11 -4.26 -16.91
C LYS A 13 12.59 -2.80 -17.01
N ASN A 14 12.22 -2.10 -18.07
CA ASN A 14 12.58 -0.70 -18.27
C ASN A 14 11.98 0.21 -17.20
N PHE A 15 10.75 -0.04 -16.74
CA PHE A 15 10.13 0.70 -15.64
C PHE A 15 10.96 0.59 -14.34
N PHE A 16 11.38 -0.62 -13.96
CA PHE A 16 12.19 -0.81 -12.74
C PHE A 16 13.64 -0.32 -12.91
N LEU A 17 14.17 -0.27 -14.13
CA LEU A 17 15.50 0.27 -14.41
C LEU A 17 15.55 1.81 -14.40
N GLN A 18 14.42 2.52 -14.52
CA GLN A 18 14.35 4.00 -14.54
C GLN A 18 14.83 4.68 -13.25
N LYS A 19 15.02 3.96 -12.16
CA LYS A 19 15.49 4.46 -10.85
C LYS A 19 14.71 5.68 -10.33
N ASN A 20 13.45 5.87 -10.75
CA ASN A 20 12.59 6.92 -10.24
C ASN A 20 11.97 6.52 -8.87
N ALA A 21 11.42 7.49 -8.14
CA ALA A 21 10.87 7.26 -6.81
C ALA A 21 9.70 6.26 -6.83
N LEU A 22 8.86 6.28 -7.86
CA LEU A 22 7.72 5.39 -8.00
C LEU A 22 8.17 3.93 -8.13
N SER A 23 9.11 3.66 -9.06
CA SER A 23 9.64 2.29 -9.24
C SER A 23 10.34 1.77 -7.99
N ARG A 24 11.05 2.65 -7.26
CA ARG A 24 11.70 2.27 -5.99
C ARG A 24 10.68 1.92 -4.89
N LEU A 25 9.63 2.73 -4.72
CA LEU A 25 8.56 2.45 -3.75
C LEU A 25 7.89 1.11 -4.05
N MET A 26 7.53 0.87 -5.31
CA MET A 26 6.96 -0.42 -5.73
C MET A 26 7.91 -1.58 -5.46
N LEU A 27 9.20 -1.42 -5.82
CA LEU A 27 10.20 -2.46 -5.60
C LEU A 27 10.39 -2.78 -4.12
N ILE A 28 10.42 -1.76 -3.24
CA ILE A 28 10.54 -1.94 -1.79
C ILE A 28 9.37 -2.77 -1.27
N ASN A 29 8.12 -2.43 -1.63
CA ASN A 29 6.93 -3.19 -1.22
C ASN A 29 7.01 -4.65 -1.68
N ILE A 30 7.37 -4.88 -2.95
CA ILE A 30 7.47 -6.23 -3.52
C ILE A 30 8.58 -7.03 -2.81
N ILE A 31 9.76 -6.44 -2.59
CA ILE A 31 10.88 -7.12 -1.92
C ILE A 31 10.50 -7.49 -0.49
N ILE A 32 9.91 -6.58 0.27
CA ILE A 32 9.49 -6.85 1.65
C ILE A 32 8.45 -7.97 1.66
N TRP A 33 7.45 -7.94 0.77
CA TRP A 33 6.48 -9.01 0.66
C TRP A 33 7.13 -10.37 0.35
N VAL A 34 8.07 -10.43 -0.60
CA VAL A 34 8.81 -11.66 -0.92
C VAL A 34 9.58 -12.16 0.29
N ILE A 35 10.25 -11.27 1.04
CA ILE A 35 10.97 -11.65 2.26
C ILE A 35 10.00 -12.22 3.30
N CYS A 36 8.85 -11.56 3.54
CA CYS A 36 7.82 -12.04 4.46
C CYS A 36 7.27 -13.42 4.03
N LEU A 37 7.04 -13.60 2.72
CA LEU A 37 6.61 -14.89 2.17
C LEU A 37 7.63 -16.00 2.45
N PHE A 38 8.93 -15.75 2.20
CA PHE A 38 9.98 -16.71 2.49
C PHE A 38 10.06 -17.04 3.99
N ILE A 39 9.95 -16.05 4.87
CA ILE A 39 9.91 -16.27 6.32
C ILE A 39 8.70 -17.13 6.70
N SER A 40 7.52 -16.84 6.17
CA SER A 40 6.28 -17.60 6.42
C SER A 40 6.40 -19.05 5.96
N VAL A 41 6.94 -19.30 4.77
CA VAL A 41 7.17 -20.65 4.26
C VAL A 41 8.18 -21.40 5.11
N PHE A 42 9.28 -20.73 5.50
CA PHE A 42 10.33 -21.33 6.35
C PHE A 42 9.77 -21.71 7.74
N THR A 43 9.06 -20.80 8.40
CA THR A 43 8.48 -21.06 9.72
C THR A 43 7.45 -22.19 9.67
N TRP A 44 6.65 -22.27 8.58
CA TRP A 44 5.72 -23.35 8.36
C TRP A 44 6.43 -24.70 8.17
N LEU A 45 7.49 -24.76 7.32
CA LEU A 45 8.25 -25.99 7.07
C LEU A 45 8.92 -26.57 8.32
N PHE A 46 9.40 -25.70 9.20
CA PHE A 46 10.09 -26.11 10.44
C PHE A 46 9.16 -26.19 11.65
N ASN A 47 7.82 -26.09 11.42
CA ASN A 47 6.80 -26.15 12.47
C ASN A 47 7.09 -25.17 13.63
N ILE A 48 7.61 -24.00 13.31
CA ILE A 48 7.85 -22.91 14.26
C ILE A 48 6.48 -22.28 14.56
N SER A 49 6.03 -22.34 15.80
CA SER A 49 4.65 -22.03 16.21
C SER A 49 4.25 -20.57 16.08
N ASP A 50 5.16 -19.64 15.83
CA ASP A 50 4.87 -18.22 15.71
C ASP A 50 5.11 -17.70 14.29
N ILE A 51 4.21 -18.07 13.35
CA ILE A 51 4.22 -17.58 11.96
C ILE A 51 3.97 -16.07 11.90
N SER A 52 3.32 -15.50 12.93
CA SER A 52 2.96 -14.09 13.00
C SER A 52 4.07 -13.18 13.58
N PHE A 53 5.27 -13.68 13.78
CA PHE A 53 6.37 -12.90 14.39
C PHE A 53 6.65 -11.59 13.66
N VAL A 54 6.74 -11.62 12.32
CA VAL A 54 7.00 -10.43 11.50
C VAL A 54 5.85 -9.43 11.64
N THR A 55 4.61 -9.91 11.54
CA THR A 55 3.41 -9.08 11.68
C THR A 55 3.35 -8.45 13.08
N LYS A 56 3.59 -9.24 14.13
CA LYS A 56 3.62 -8.74 15.52
C LYS A 56 4.68 -7.68 15.75
N LEU A 57 5.83 -7.75 15.06
CA LEU A 57 6.94 -6.83 15.26
C LEU A 57 6.77 -5.52 14.47
N PHE A 58 6.19 -5.58 13.26
CA PHE A 58 6.21 -4.47 12.31
C PHE A 58 4.84 -3.88 11.98
N ALA A 59 3.72 -4.57 12.30
CA ALA A 59 2.37 -4.02 12.14
C ALA A 59 2.01 -3.04 13.26
N VAL A 60 1.14 -2.08 12.96
CA VAL A 60 0.66 -1.08 13.93
C VAL A 60 -0.39 -1.71 14.84
N PRO A 61 -0.20 -1.78 16.17
CA PRO A 61 -1.23 -2.21 17.09
C PRO A 61 -2.20 -1.08 17.41
N ALA A 62 -3.46 -1.40 17.62
CA ALA A 62 -4.45 -0.46 18.14
C ALA A 62 -4.21 -0.13 19.64
N ASN A 63 -3.61 -1.04 20.38
CA ASN A 63 -3.29 -0.88 21.79
C ASN A 63 -2.11 0.07 21.99
N LEU A 64 -2.34 1.19 22.69
CA LEU A 64 -1.34 2.25 22.90
C LEU A 64 -0.14 1.82 23.73
N SER A 65 -0.31 0.92 24.71
CA SER A 65 0.82 0.42 25.48
C SER A 65 1.75 -0.44 24.64
N VAL A 66 1.18 -1.31 23.79
CA VAL A 66 1.97 -2.11 22.84
C VAL A 66 2.62 -1.24 21.77
N LEU A 67 1.96 -0.16 21.33
CA LEU A 67 2.53 0.81 20.40
C LEU A 67 3.75 1.54 21.01
N ALA A 68 3.69 1.90 22.30
CA ALA A 68 4.80 2.56 22.98
C ALA A 68 6.07 1.70 23.00
N ASP A 69 5.93 0.37 23.06
CA ASP A 69 7.07 -0.57 23.00
C ASP A 69 7.64 -0.73 21.59
N LYS A 70 6.88 -0.40 20.55
CA LYS A 70 7.31 -0.54 19.14
C LYS A 70 6.86 0.64 18.26
N PRO A 71 7.33 1.86 18.55
CA PRO A 71 6.91 3.07 17.83
C PRO A 71 7.30 3.08 16.35
N TRP A 72 8.31 2.31 15.94
CA TRP A 72 8.69 2.14 14.55
C TRP A 72 7.58 1.55 13.68
N SER A 73 6.62 0.84 14.29
CA SER A 73 5.50 0.23 13.58
C SER A 73 4.64 1.27 12.84
N LEU A 74 4.55 2.52 13.33
CA LEU A 74 3.90 3.63 12.63
C LEU A 74 4.45 3.89 11.22
N PHE A 75 5.70 3.47 10.97
CA PHE A 75 6.35 3.61 9.67
C PHE A 75 6.44 2.29 8.93
N THR A 76 6.75 1.18 9.62
CA THR A 76 7.07 -0.09 8.97
C THR A 76 5.83 -0.80 8.42
N TYR A 77 4.68 -0.63 9.04
CA TYR A 77 3.43 -1.29 8.67
C TYR A 77 3.03 -1.05 7.21
N MET A 78 3.33 0.15 6.67
CA MET A 78 2.94 0.55 5.30
C MET A 78 3.68 -0.22 4.19
N PHE A 79 4.67 -1.04 4.55
CA PHE A 79 5.39 -1.91 3.63
C PHE A 79 5.04 -3.39 3.81
N LEU A 80 4.29 -3.74 4.86
CA LEU A 80 3.85 -5.12 5.08
C LEU A 80 2.62 -5.43 4.23
N GLN A 81 2.59 -6.62 3.67
CA GLN A 81 1.45 -7.15 2.91
C GLN A 81 1.35 -8.65 3.18
N GLU A 82 0.20 -9.16 3.56
CA GLU A 82 0.01 -10.59 3.79
C GLU A 82 -0.47 -11.31 2.53
N GLU A 83 -1.43 -10.72 1.82
CA GLU A 83 -2.05 -11.36 0.67
C GLU A 83 -1.48 -10.85 -0.66
N PHE A 84 -1.28 -11.78 -1.61
CA PHE A 84 -0.82 -11.45 -2.96
C PHE A 84 -1.76 -10.50 -3.70
N LEU A 85 -3.08 -10.72 -3.62
CA LEU A 85 -4.05 -9.86 -4.29
C LEU A 85 -4.04 -8.45 -3.71
N HIS A 86 -3.91 -8.31 -2.40
CA HIS A 86 -3.80 -7.01 -1.75
C HIS A 86 -2.54 -6.26 -2.22
N LEU A 87 -1.38 -6.93 -2.23
CA LEU A 87 -0.15 -6.35 -2.82
C LEU A 87 -0.37 -5.96 -4.28
N PHE A 88 -0.92 -6.86 -5.09
CA PHE A 88 -1.13 -6.63 -6.52
C PHE A 88 -1.97 -5.38 -6.78
N PHE A 89 -3.12 -5.24 -6.11
CA PHE A 89 -3.99 -4.08 -6.28
C PHE A 89 -3.34 -2.79 -5.75
N ASN A 90 -2.65 -2.83 -4.62
CA ASN A 90 -1.89 -1.69 -4.12
C ASN A 90 -0.81 -1.24 -5.13
N MET A 91 -0.04 -2.17 -5.68
CA MET A 91 0.99 -1.85 -6.69
C MET A 91 0.38 -1.34 -7.98
N LEU A 92 -0.74 -1.90 -8.42
CA LEU A 92 -1.46 -1.45 -9.61
C LEU A 92 -1.95 0.01 -9.43
N MET A 93 -2.57 0.31 -8.29
CA MET A 93 -3.07 1.65 -7.98
C MET A 93 -1.92 2.64 -7.77
N LEU A 94 -0.84 2.22 -7.11
CA LEU A 94 0.37 3.02 -6.96
C LEU A 94 1.00 3.35 -8.32
N TYR A 95 1.03 2.39 -9.25
CA TYR A 95 1.52 2.61 -10.61
C TYR A 95 0.69 3.66 -11.35
N TYR A 96 -0.62 3.50 -11.41
CA TYR A 96 -1.48 4.44 -12.13
C TYR A 96 -1.53 5.82 -11.46
N GLY A 97 -1.81 5.87 -10.16
CA GLY A 97 -1.86 7.12 -9.40
C GLY A 97 -0.53 7.84 -9.35
N GLY A 98 0.57 7.09 -9.14
CA GLY A 98 1.92 7.62 -9.07
C GLY A 98 2.41 8.19 -10.39
N ASN A 99 2.10 7.57 -11.54
CA ASN A 99 2.42 8.13 -12.84
C ASN A 99 1.69 9.45 -13.09
N ILE A 100 0.39 9.52 -12.78
CA ILE A 100 -0.38 10.76 -12.91
C ILE A 100 0.17 11.83 -11.95
N PHE A 101 0.44 11.46 -10.70
CA PHE A 101 1.01 12.35 -9.70
C PHE A 101 2.33 12.96 -10.19
N LEU A 102 3.23 12.15 -10.75
CA LEU A 102 4.53 12.61 -11.25
C LEU A 102 4.48 13.49 -12.52
N HIS A 103 3.34 13.58 -13.20
CA HIS A 103 3.17 14.57 -14.26
C HIS A 103 3.05 16.00 -13.72
N TYR A 104 2.61 16.17 -12.48
CA TYR A 104 2.31 17.47 -11.87
C TYR A 104 3.18 17.78 -10.66
N PHE A 105 3.72 16.75 -10.00
CA PHE A 105 4.46 16.84 -8.75
C PHE A 105 5.83 16.15 -8.88
N SER A 106 6.75 16.56 -8.01
CA SER A 106 8.11 16.01 -7.99
C SER A 106 8.17 14.61 -7.35
N GLN A 107 9.26 13.90 -7.63
CA GLN A 107 9.55 12.60 -7.01
C GLN A 107 9.65 12.70 -5.48
N LYS A 108 10.19 13.80 -4.95
CA LYS A 108 10.25 14.06 -3.49
C LYS A 108 8.85 14.18 -2.89
N GLN A 109 7.95 14.90 -3.56
CA GLN A 109 6.56 15.02 -3.12
C GLN A 109 5.84 13.68 -3.15
N LEU A 110 6.07 12.82 -4.16
CA LEU A 110 5.51 11.48 -4.21
C LEU A 110 5.91 10.66 -2.97
N VAL A 111 7.20 10.63 -2.63
CA VAL A 111 7.70 9.91 -1.44
C VAL A 111 7.11 10.47 -0.16
N LEU A 112 7.07 11.79 -0.02
CA LEU A 112 6.50 12.43 1.16
C LEU A 112 5.00 12.16 1.30
N THR A 113 4.24 12.23 0.19
CA THR A 113 2.80 11.89 0.19
C THR A 113 2.57 10.44 0.58
N TYR A 114 3.39 9.51 0.07
CA TYR A 114 3.32 8.10 0.46
C TYR A 114 3.56 7.91 1.95
N ILE A 115 4.64 8.49 2.49
CA ILE A 115 5.03 8.34 3.90
C ILE A 115 4.00 8.99 4.83
N PHE A 116 3.63 10.26 4.57
CA PHE A 116 2.66 10.94 5.41
C PHE A 116 1.27 10.31 5.32
N GLY A 117 0.85 9.87 4.11
CA GLY A 117 -0.39 9.12 3.93
C GLY A 117 -0.43 7.86 4.80
N GLY A 118 0.66 7.09 4.83
CA GLY A 118 0.78 5.94 5.72
C GLY A 118 0.74 6.32 7.20
N ILE A 119 1.53 7.31 7.63
CA ILE A 119 1.53 7.76 9.04
C ILE A 119 0.14 8.22 9.47
N PHE A 120 -0.53 9.06 8.68
CA PHE A 120 -1.90 9.50 8.99
C PHE A 120 -2.91 8.36 8.97
N GLY A 121 -2.76 7.37 8.08
CA GLY A 121 -3.56 6.15 8.09
C GLY A 121 -3.41 5.37 9.39
N ALA A 122 -2.18 5.16 9.87
CA ALA A 122 -1.92 4.53 11.15
C ALA A 122 -2.54 5.31 12.33
N LEU A 123 -2.39 6.63 12.34
CA LEU A 123 -2.98 7.49 13.38
C LEU A 123 -4.51 7.43 13.37
N PHE A 124 -5.11 7.40 12.18
CA PHE A 124 -6.56 7.26 12.03
C PHE A 124 -7.05 5.90 12.53
N PHE A 125 -6.35 4.82 12.20
CA PHE A 125 -6.65 3.48 12.72
C PHE A 125 -6.59 3.44 14.24
N ILE A 126 -5.51 3.93 14.85
CA ILE A 126 -5.36 3.99 16.30
C ILE A 126 -6.47 4.83 16.92
N LEU A 127 -6.77 6.00 16.37
CA LEU A 127 -7.84 6.87 16.85
C LEU A 127 -9.19 6.17 16.80
N ALA A 128 -9.53 5.52 15.69
CA ALA A 128 -10.79 4.82 15.51
C ALA A 128 -10.98 3.72 16.56
N PHE A 129 -9.98 2.85 16.75
CA PHE A 129 -10.04 1.76 17.71
C PHE A 129 -10.03 2.21 19.19
N ASN A 130 -9.54 3.43 19.47
CA ASN A 130 -9.52 3.97 20.82
C ASN A 130 -10.69 4.92 21.13
N ALA A 131 -11.35 5.49 20.10
CA ALA A 131 -12.44 6.45 20.28
C ALA A 131 -13.84 5.80 20.19
N PHE A 132 -14.00 4.74 19.39
CA PHE A 132 -15.31 4.12 19.17
C PHE A 132 -15.52 2.89 20.06
N PRO A 133 -16.58 2.87 20.91
CA PRO A 133 -16.85 1.75 21.84
C PRO A 133 -17.04 0.39 21.16
N VAL A 134 -17.50 0.37 19.91
CA VAL A 134 -17.70 -0.87 19.13
C VAL A 134 -16.41 -1.68 18.95
N PHE A 135 -15.24 -1.05 19.05
CA PHE A 135 -13.93 -1.70 18.87
C PHE A 135 -13.25 -2.08 20.20
N GLU A 136 -13.89 -1.86 21.36
CA GLU A 136 -13.24 -2.04 22.67
C GLU A 136 -12.75 -3.47 22.89
N ASP A 137 -13.56 -4.47 22.56
CA ASP A 137 -13.21 -5.90 22.70
C ASP A 137 -12.11 -6.32 21.70
N MET A 138 -12.00 -5.67 20.57
CA MET A 138 -11.04 -5.98 19.50
C MET A 138 -9.70 -5.25 19.68
N LYS A 139 -9.67 -4.17 20.45
CA LYS A 139 -8.53 -3.27 20.60
C LYS A 139 -7.23 -3.98 21.02
N SER A 140 -7.32 -5.03 21.86
CA SER A 140 -6.16 -5.76 22.33
C SER A 140 -5.45 -6.59 21.25
N SER A 141 -6.20 -7.02 20.24
CA SER A 141 -5.73 -7.89 19.16
C SER A 141 -5.65 -7.20 17.77
N ALA A 142 -6.32 -6.03 17.62
CA ALA A 142 -6.36 -5.34 16.35
C ALA A 142 -4.99 -4.79 15.96
N ILE A 143 -4.62 -5.05 14.72
CA ILE A 143 -3.39 -4.56 14.07
C ILE A 143 -3.72 -4.03 12.68
N ALA A 144 -2.99 -3.02 12.23
CA ALA A 144 -3.02 -2.56 10.84
C ALA A 144 -1.71 -2.88 10.13
N LEU A 145 -1.82 -3.30 8.88
CA LEU A 145 -0.72 -3.50 7.95
C LEU A 145 -1.18 -3.23 6.52
N GLY A 146 -0.24 -2.87 5.65
CA GLY A 146 -0.53 -2.61 4.25
C GLY A 146 -0.19 -1.20 3.80
N SER A 147 0.11 -1.07 2.51
CA SER A 147 0.41 0.21 1.87
C SER A 147 -0.85 0.98 1.44
N SER A 148 -2.06 0.49 1.72
CA SER A 148 -3.32 1.04 1.19
C SER A 148 -3.51 2.52 1.50
N ALA A 149 -3.30 2.94 2.75
CA ALA A 149 -3.40 4.35 3.16
C ALA A 149 -2.38 5.25 2.42
N SER A 150 -1.15 4.76 2.24
CA SER A 150 -0.10 5.46 1.47
C SER A 150 -0.47 5.59 -0.01
N VAL A 151 -0.96 4.51 -0.61
CA VAL A 151 -1.40 4.48 -2.01
C VAL A 151 -2.63 5.36 -2.21
N LEU A 152 -3.59 5.28 -1.29
CA LEU A 152 -4.80 6.10 -1.30
C LEU A 152 -4.49 7.59 -1.26
N SER A 153 -3.52 8.02 -0.45
CA SER A 153 -3.11 9.43 -0.38
C SER A 153 -2.60 9.95 -1.73
N ILE A 154 -1.84 9.15 -2.48
CA ILE A 154 -1.37 9.49 -3.83
C ILE A 154 -2.55 9.51 -4.82
N LEU A 155 -3.46 8.52 -4.75
CA LEU A 155 -4.64 8.47 -5.60
C LEU A 155 -5.55 9.69 -5.38
N ILE A 156 -5.82 10.05 -4.14
CA ILE A 156 -6.63 11.22 -3.79
C ILE A 156 -5.96 12.50 -4.29
N ALA A 157 -4.66 12.68 -4.07
CA ALA A 157 -3.93 13.84 -4.58
C ALA A 157 -4.01 13.94 -6.11
N ALA A 158 -3.79 12.82 -6.82
CA ALA A 158 -3.90 12.77 -8.27
C ALA A 158 -5.34 13.04 -8.76
N ALA A 159 -6.35 12.47 -8.09
CA ALA A 159 -7.76 12.66 -8.43
C ALA A 159 -8.26 14.08 -8.13
N THR A 160 -7.76 14.72 -7.08
CA THR A 160 -8.08 16.11 -6.75
C THR A 160 -7.53 17.06 -7.82
N TYR A 161 -6.33 16.80 -8.31
CA TYR A 161 -5.68 17.64 -9.30
C TYR A 161 -6.21 17.38 -10.73
N GLN A 162 -6.50 16.11 -11.08
CA GLN A 162 -6.97 15.69 -12.39
C GLN A 162 -8.18 14.73 -12.30
N PRO A 163 -9.35 15.20 -11.83
CA PRO A 163 -10.51 14.33 -11.59
C PRO A 163 -11.08 13.69 -12.84
N GLU A 164 -10.93 14.36 -13.99
CA GLU A 164 -11.47 13.91 -15.28
C GLU A 164 -10.46 13.07 -16.09
N TYR A 165 -9.24 12.88 -15.58
CA TYR A 165 -8.24 12.02 -16.24
C TYR A 165 -8.79 10.60 -16.38
N ARG A 166 -8.68 10.03 -17.60
CA ARG A 166 -9.22 8.70 -17.91
C ARG A 166 -8.11 7.66 -17.88
N LEU A 167 -8.25 6.70 -16.97
CA LEU A 167 -7.43 5.49 -16.91
C LEU A 167 -8.03 4.42 -17.82
N ASN A 168 -7.21 3.76 -18.62
CA ASN A 168 -7.63 2.63 -19.44
C ASN A 168 -7.35 1.33 -18.69
N PHE A 169 -8.37 0.74 -18.11
CA PHE A 169 -8.29 -0.59 -17.51
C PHE A 169 -8.66 -1.65 -18.54
N PHE A 170 -7.89 -2.75 -18.59
CA PHE A 170 -8.09 -3.81 -19.57
C PHE A 170 -9.51 -4.42 -19.55
N LEU A 171 -10.10 -4.58 -18.36
CA LEU A 171 -11.44 -5.18 -18.19
C LEU A 171 -12.56 -4.15 -18.09
N LEU A 172 -12.30 -2.96 -17.55
CA LEU A 172 -13.32 -1.95 -17.25
C LEU A 172 -13.39 -0.82 -18.30
N GLY A 173 -12.45 -0.82 -19.27
CA GLY A 173 -12.36 0.27 -20.24
C GLY A 173 -11.87 1.57 -19.61
N GLN A 174 -12.41 2.72 -20.08
CA GLN A 174 -12.01 4.04 -19.61
C GLN A 174 -12.78 4.47 -18.36
N VAL A 175 -12.08 4.58 -17.23
CA VAL A 175 -12.64 5.06 -15.95
C VAL A 175 -11.97 6.37 -15.56
N LYS A 176 -12.75 7.38 -15.13
CA LYS A 176 -12.22 8.65 -14.65
C LYS A 176 -11.53 8.46 -13.29
N MET A 177 -10.41 9.18 -13.08
CA MET A 177 -9.57 9.08 -11.89
C MET A 177 -10.35 9.30 -10.59
N LYS A 178 -11.29 10.24 -10.57
CA LYS A 178 -12.16 10.48 -9.41
C LYS A 178 -12.95 9.24 -8.97
N TRP A 179 -13.46 8.45 -9.91
CA TRP A 179 -14.21 7.24 -9.58
C TRP A 179 -13.31 6.11 -9.09
N VAL A 180 -12.08 6.04 -9.60
CA VAL A 180 -11.07 5.08 -9.11
C VAL A 180 -10.70 5.41 -7.66
N ALA A 181 -10.43 6.67 -7.36
CA ALA A 181 -10.12 7.11 -6.00
C ALA A 181 -11.29 6.84 -5.03
N ILE A 182 -12.52 7.18 -5.41
CA ILE A 182 -13.72 6.94 -4.59
C ILE A 182 -13.93 5.44 -4.33
N ALA A 183 -13.82 4.61 -5.38
CA ALA A 183 -13.97 3.16 -5.23
C ALA A 183 -12.90 2.59 -4.27
N PHE A 184 -11.65 3.06 -4.37
CA PHE A 184 -10.58 2.60 -3.51
C PHE A 184 -10.79 3.03 -2.05
N VAL A 185 -11.26 4.27 -1.80
CA VAL A 185 -11.67 4.74 -0.46
C VAL A 185 -12.75 3.83 0.14
N ILE A 186 -13.78 3.50 -0.65
CA ILE A 186 -14.89 2.67 -0.18
C ILE A 186 -14.40 1.26 0.17
N ILE A 187 -13.59 0.66 -0.71
CA ILE A 187 -13.05 -0.68 -0.49
C ILE A 187 -12.16 -0.71 0.76
N ASP A 188 -11.27 0.26 0.91
CA ASP A 188 -10.37 0.36 2.06
C ASP A 188 -11.15 0.56 3.37
N PHE A 189 -12.18 1.40 3.35
CA PHE A 189 -13.05 1.63 4.50
C PHE A 189 -13.88 0.38 4.89
N LEU A 190 -14.33 -0.41 3.91
CA LEU A 190 -15.10 -1.63 4.18
C LEU A 190 -14.23 -2.83 4.59
N SER A 191 -12.91 -2.73 4.44
CA SER A 191 -11.96 -3.78 4.83
C SER A 191 -11.39 -3.64 6.25
N ILE A 192 -11.84 -2.61 6.99
CA ILE A 192 -11.56 -2.41 8.41
C ILE A 192 -12.50 -3.30 9.23
#